data_16eec73d47b7b355bf90d6d8df6320ce
#
_entry.id   16eec73d47b7b355bf90d6d8df6320ce
#
_cell.length_a   1.000
_cell.length_b   1.000
_cell.length_c   1.000
_cell.angle_alpha   90.00
_cell.angle_beta   90.00
_cell.angle_gamma   90.00
#
_symmetry.space_group_name_H-M   'P 1'
#
loop_
_entity.id
_entity.type
_entity.pdbx_description
1 polymer ?
#
loop_
_entity_poly.entity_id
_entity_poly.type
_entity_poly.pdbx_seq_one_letter_code
_entity_poly.pdbx_strand_id
1 'polypeptide(L)'
;KVLQATKGNMPLGILAWGIVGAIMIICSYVFATMATRYEKVSGLVDYAEATVGRRYAYYVGWFMAVLYTPCLVSALAWISARYFCVLLGWDITGGACMTIAGAMLCLDHVLNALAPRLAGRFQVSTTVIKMIPLALMAVCGAAVGMMNGRMAENFATMSTGAISTGEGLMASTVAVAFAYEGWILATSINAELRDAKRTLPRALVVGSFIVVLTYILYYIGLTGAVTTEELMASGEAAAKMAFQRVFGETAGTVVFLSLIHISEPTRP
;
A
#
# COMPACT_ATOMS: atom_id res chain seq x y z
N LYS A 1 9.22 -7.37 2.78
CA LYS A 1 8.35 -8.48 3.24
C LYS A 1 8.07 -9.48 2.11
N VAL A 2 7.57 -9.06 0.92
CA VAL A 2 7.31 -9.99 -0.20
C VAL A 2 8.60 -10.77 -0.57
N LEU A 3 9.71 -10.07 -0.76
CA LEU A 3 11.01 -10.68 -1.07
C LEU A 3 11.50 -11.61 0.06
N GLN A 4 11.26 -11.27 1.31
CA GLN A 4 11.56 -12.15 2.45
C GLN A 4 10.69 -13.40 2.45
N ALA A 5 9.40 -13.27 2.14
CA ALA A 5 8.47 -14.39 2.04
C ALA A 5 8.83 -15.36 0.90
N THR A 6 9.35 -14.84 -0.20
CA THR A 6 9.82 -15.64 -1.34
C THR A 6 11.30 -16.06 -1.24
N LYS A 7 11.96 -15.75 -0.11
CA LYS A 7 13.43 -16.00 0.08
C LYS A 7 14.29 -15.54 -1.08
N GLY A 8 14.06 -14.33 -1.55
CA GLY A 8 14.84 -13.73 -2.63
C GLY A 8 14.38 -14.07 -4.05
N ASN A 9 13.36 -14.93 -4.22
CA ASN A 9 12.83 -15.26 -5.54
C ASN A 9 11.99 -14.10 -6.09
N MET A 10 12.60 -13.29 -6.94
CA MET A 10 11.96 -12.11 -7.55
C MET A 10 10.79 -12.49 -8.48
N PRO A 11 10.90 -13.45 -9.42
CA PRO A 11 9.80 -13.87 -10.26
C PRO A 11 8.56 -14.32 -9.47
N LEU A 12 8.77 -15.06 -8.38
CA LEU A 12 7.68 -15.51 -7.51
C LEU A 12 6.99 -14.33 -6.81
N GLY A 13 7.76 -13.32 -6.41
CA GLY A 13 7.22 -12.08 -5.86
C GLY A 13 6.38 -11.31 -6.90
N ILE A 14 6.85 -11.18 -8.14
CA ILE A 14 6.10 -10.53 -9.23
C ILE A 14 4.80 -11.30 -9.50
N LEU A 15 4.86 -12.63 -9.51
CA LEU A 15 3.67 -13.48 -9.68
C LEU A 15 2.64 -13.25 -8.57
N ALA A 16 3.08 -13.14 -7.31
CA ALA A 16 2.20 -12.82 -6.19
C ALA A 16 1.54 -11.45 -6.36
N TRP A 17 2.30 -10.40 -6.73
CA TRP A 17 1.76 -9.08 -7.05
C TRP A 17 0.74 -9.14 -8.19
N GLY A 18 1.01 -9.90 -9.24
CA GLY A 18 0.11 -10.07 -10.39
C GLY A 18 -1.19 -10.77 -10.02
N ILE A 19 -1.12 -11.90 -9.30
CA ILE A 19 -2.31 -12.68 -8.91
C ILE A 19 -3.23 -11.86 -8.00
N VAL A 20 -2.68 -11.30 -6.90
CA VAL A 20 -3.48 -10.52 -5.96
C VAL A 20 -3.99 -9.23 -6.61
N GLY A 21 -3.17 -8.60 -7.46
CA GLY A 21 -3.59 -7.45 -8.25
C GLY A 21 -4.75 -7.75 -9.18
N ALA A 22 -4.74 -8.89 -9.87
CA ALA A 22 -5.85 -9.33 -10.70
C ALA A 22 -7.13 -9.57 -9.87
N ILE A 23 -7.01 -10.23 -8.72
CA ILE A 23 -8.13 -10.40 -7.78
C ILE A 23 -8.68 -9.03 -7.35
N MET A 24 -7.81 -8.09 -6.96
CA MET A 24 -8.21 -6.74 -6.57
C MET A 24 -8.98 -6.02 -7.69
N ILE A 25 -8.50 -6.09 -8.94
CA ILE A 25 -9.17 -5.47 -10.09
C ILE A 25 -10.56 -6.08 -10.31
N ILE A 26 -10.68 -7.41 -10.22
CA ILE A 26 -11.97 -8.10 -10.34
C ILE A 26 -12.91 -7.65 -9.22
N CYS A 27 -12.46 -7.63 -7.98
CA CYS A 27 -13.25 -7.15 -6.85
C CYS A 27 -13.66 -5.68 -7.05
N SER A 28 -12.76 -4.80 -7.47
CA SER A 28 -13.06 -3.40 -7.77
C SER A 28 -14.13 -3.25 -8.83
N TYR A 29 -14.12 -4.08 -9.87
CA TYR A 29 -15.14 -4.09 -10.91
C TYR A 29 -16.51 -4.52 -10.36
N VAL A 30 -16.57 -5.54 -9.50
CA VAL A 30 -17.80 -5.96 -8.82
C VAL A 30 -18.35 -4.82 -7.97
N PHE A 31 -17.53 -4.19 -7.14
CA PHE A 31 -17.95 -3.06 -6.32
C PHE A 31 -18.32 -1.83 -7.15
N ALA A 32 -17.64 -1.58 -8.27
CA ALA A 32 -18.01 -0.56 -9.24
C ALA A 32 -19.43 -0.79 -9.78
N THR A 33 -19.77 -2.03 -10.10
CA THR A 33 -21.12 -2.41 -10.55
C THR A 33 -22.15 -2.21 -9.45
N MET A 34 -21.83 -2.56 -8.20
CA MET A 34 -22.68 -2.31 -7.04
C MET A 34 -22.92 -0.80 -6.83
N ALA A 35 -21.87 0.01 -6.93
CA ALA A 35 -21.95 1.46 -6.78
C ALA A 35 -22.86 2.14 -7.81
N THR A 36 -22.98 1.58 -9.02
CA THR A 36 -23.93 2.10 -10.03
C THR A 36 -25.39 1.81 -9.69
N ARG A 37 -25.65 0.75 -8.91
CA ARG A 37 -26.99 0.30 -8.57
C ARG A 37 -27.52 0.87 -7.26
N TYR A 38 -26.60 1.05 -6.29
CA TYR A 38 -26.94 1.44 -4.90
C TYR A 38 -26.22 2.73 -4.53
N GLU A 39 -26.96 3.84 -4.48
CA GLU A 39 -26.44 5.19 -4.15
C GLU A 39 -26.56 5.52 -2.67
N LYS A 40 -26.26 4.60 -1.78
CA LYS A 40 -26.35 4.84 -0.35
C LYS A 40 -24.97 5.24 0.24
N VAL A 41 -24.99 5.75 1.47
CA VAL A 41 -23.85 6.39 2.14
C VAL A 41 -22.86 5.38 2.74
N SER A 42 -23.35 4.19 3.12
CA SER A 42 -22.58 3.25 3.94
C SER A 42 -21.76 2.22 3.13
N GLY A 43 -21.69 2.37 1.81
CA GLY A 43 -20.85 1.57 0.93
C GLY A 43 -21.04 0.06 1.11
N LEU A 44 -20.01 -0.63 1.63
CA LEU A 44 -20.05 -2.08 1.84
C LEU A 44 -21.25 -2.58 2.66
N VAL A 45 -21.67 -1.82 3.68
CA VAL A 45 -22.80 -2.19 4.53
C VAL A 45 -24.10 -2.17 3.74
N ASP A 46 -24.28 -1.18 2.88
CA ASP A 46 -25.47 -1.07 2.03
C ASP A 46 -25.51 -2.18 0.97
N TYR A 47 -24.35 -2.57 0.44
CA TYR A 47 -24.25 -3.67 -0.50
C TYR A 47 -24.58 -5.01 0.18
N ALA A 48 -24.13 -5.21 1.42
CA ALA A 48 -24.47 -6.36 2.23
C ALA A 48 -25.98 -6.42 2.55
N GLU A 49 -26.61 -5.25 2.85
CA GLU A 49 -28.05 -5.16 3.07
C GLU A 49 -28.83 -5.55 1.81
N ALA A 50 -28.42 -5.04 0.66
CA ALA A 50 -29.10 -5.27 -0.61
C ALA A 50 -28.97 -6.71 -1.13
N THR A 51 -27.89 -7.42 -0.79
CA THR A 51 -27.58 -8.76 -1.32
C THR A 51 -27.99 -9.88 -0.36
N VAL A 52 -27.74 -9.72 0.93
CA VAL A 52 -27.90 -10.78 1.95
C VAL A 52 -29.00 -10.43 2.95
N GLY A 53 -29.21 -9.14 3.22
CA GLY A 53 -30.26 -8.66 4.08
C GLY A 53 -29.76 -7.90 5.31
N ARG A 54 -30.73 -7.22 5.99
CA ARG A 54 -30.48 -6.24 7.05
C ARG A 54 -29.70 -6.80 8.26
N ARG A 55 -29.97 -8.05 8.66
CA ARG A 55 -29.27 -8.66 9.80
C ARG A 55 -27.77 -8.84 9.51
N TYR A 56 -27.45 -9.32 8.32
CA TYR A 56 -26.07 -9.50 7.91
C TYR A 56 -25.35 -8.15 7.78
N ALA A 57 -25.99 -7.15 7.16
CA ALA A 57 -25.48 -5.79 7.05
C ALA A 57 -25.13 -5.18 8.42
N TYR A 58 -25.96 -5.42 9.45
CA TYR A 58 -25.67 -4.98 10.81
C TYR A 58 -24.35 -5.56 11.34
N TYR A 59 -24.12 -6.87 11.17
CA TYR A 59 -22.86 -7.50 11.60
C TYR A 59 -21.66 -6.99 10.80
N VAL A 60 -21.81 -6.77 9.48
CA VAL A 60 -20.77 -6.17 8.64
C VAL A 60 -20.44 -4.76 9.12
N GLY A 61 -21.45 -3.92 9.38
CA GLY A 61 -21.25 -2.56 9.90
C GLY A 61 -20.55 -2.55 11.26
N TRP A 62 -20.98 -3.41 12.17
CA TRP A 62 -20.35 -3.56 13.48
C TRP A 62 -18.88 -4.00 13.34
N PHE A 63 -18.60 -5.04 12.53
CA PHE A 63 -17.25 -5.52 12.28
C PHE A 63 -16.36 -4.42 11.70
N MET A 64 -16.84 -3.68 10.70
CA MET A 64 -16.11 -2.57 10.08
C MET A 64 -15.79 -1.47 11.09
N ALA A 65 -16.76 -1.07 11.91
CA ALA A 65 -16.60 0.05 12.85
C ALA A 65 -15.75 -0.30 14.07
N VAL A 66 -15.86 -1.53 14.60
CA VAL A 66 -15.28 -1.89 15.90
C VAL A 66 -13.96 -2.65 15.74
N LEU A 67 -13.81 -3.47 14.69
CA LEU A 67 -12.63 -4.30 14.51
C LEU A 67 -11.78 -3.86 13.33
N TYR A 68 -12.34 -3.87 12.12
CA TYR A 68 -11.56 -3.70 10.89
C TYR A 68 -10.89 -2.33 10.82
N THR A 69 -11.67 -1.24 10.86
CA THR A 69 -11.14 0.11 10.70
C THR A 69 -10.16 0.51 11.82
N PRO A 70 -10.46 0.30 13.12
CA PRO A 70 -9.51 0.62 14.18
C PRO A 70 -8.21 -0.18 14.11
N CYS A 71 -8.28 -1.49 13.80
CA CYS A 71 -7.09 -2.32 13.66
C CYS A 71 -6.24 -1.87 12.47
N LEU A 72 -6.87 -1.57 11.33
CA LEU A 72 -6.17 -1.11 10.14
C LEU A 72 -5.46 0.23 10.38
N VAL A 73 -6.17 1.21 10.93
CA VAL A 73 -5.63 2.55 11.19
C VAL A 73 -4.49 2.50 12.22
N SER A 74 -4.65 1.71 13.28
CA SER A 74 -3.61 1.52 14.29
C SER A 74 -2.36 0.86 13.72
N ALA A 75 -2.53 -0.17 12.88
CA ALA A 75 -1.41 -0.84 12.22
C ALA A 75 -0.67 0.10 11.26
N LEU A 76 -1.39 0.91 10.49
CA LEU A 76 -0.79 1.90 9.58
C LEU A 76 -0.04 3.00 10.34
N ALA A 77 -0.61 3.53 11.42
CA ALA A 77 0.05 4.51 12.26
C ALA A 77 1.34 3.95 12.88
N TRP A 78 1.30 2.72 13.37
CA TRP A 78 2.48 2.04 13.90
C TRP A 78 3.56 1.82 12.83
N ILE A 79 3.19 1.37 11.64
CA ILE A 79 4.12 1.19 10.52
C ILE A 79 4.74 2.55 10.12
N SER A 80 3.94 3.61 10.03
CA SER A 80 4.41 4.96 9.71
C SER A 80 5.40 5.49 10.75
N ALA A 81 5.11 5.30 12.04
CA ALA A 81 6.01 5.66 13.13
C ALA A 81 7.35 4.90 13.06
N ARG A 82 7.33 3.61 12.71
CA ARG A 82 8.57 2.83 12.52
C ARG A 82 9.43 3.37 11.40
N TYR A 83 8.85 3.72 10.25
CA TYR A 83 9.60 4.35 9.16
C TYR A 83 10.15 5.71 9.55
N PHE A 84 9.40 6.49 10.35
CA PHE A 84 9.87 7.76 10.88
C PHE A 84 11.06 7.57 11.84
N CYS A 85 11.00 6.57 12.71
CA CYS A 85 12.14 6.20 13.59
C CYS A 85 13.37 5.76 12.78
N VAL A 86 13.18 4.92 11.74
CA VAL A 86 14.28 4.53 10.82
C VAL A 86 14.94 5.75 10.19
N LEU A 87 14.16 6.75 9.84
CA LEU A 87 14.68 7.97 9.24
C LEU A 87 15.56 8.75 10.20
N LEU A 88 15.13 8.87 11.46
CA LEU A 88 15.87 9.59 12.51
C LEU A 88 17.00 8.76 13.14
N GLY A 89 17.12 7.49 12.80
CA GLY A 89 18.04 6.55 13.43
C GLY A 89 17.65 6.18 14.86
N TRP A 90 16.35 6.26 15.19
CA TRP A 90 15.81 5.92 16.50
C TRP A 90 15.40 4.44 16.58
N ASP A 91 15.24 3.93 17.81
CA ASP A 91 14.74 2.57 18.03
C ASP A 91 13.29 2.42 17.55
N ILE A 92 13.07 1.46 16.66
CA ILE A 92 11.76 1.15 16.06
C ILE A 92 10.81 0.37 16.98
N THR A 93 11.33 -0.13 18.11
CA THR A 93 10.57 -0.90 19.09
C THR A 93 10.38 -0.14 20.41
N GLY A 94 11.02 1.01 20.54
CA GLY A 94 11.03 1.80 21.76
C GLY A 94 9.76 2.61 22.01
N GLY A 95 9.66 3.16 23.22
CA GLY A 95 8.56 4.03 23.65
C GLY A 95 8.38 5.26 22.76
N ALA A 96 9.47 5.79 22.20
CA ALA A 96 9.43 6.91 21.26
C ALA A 96 8.61 6.58 20.01
N CYS A 97 8.80 5.39 19.44
CA CYS A 97 8.02 4.93 18.28
C CYS A 97 6.51 4.83 18.60
N MET A 98 6.16 4.28 19.76
CA MET A 98 4.76 4.19 20.19
C MET A 98 4.14 5.57 20.45
N THR A 99 4.92 6.51 21.02
CA THR A 99 4.46 7.89 21.24
C THR A 99 4.19 8.60 19.91
N ILE A 100 5.08 8.42 18.91
CA ILE A 100 4.89 8.98 17.56
C ILE A 100 3.64 8.38 16.92
N ALA A 101 3.45 7.05 17.00
CA ALA A 101 2.25 6.40 16.46
C ALA A 101 0.97 6.95 17.09
N GLY A 102 0.94 7.11 18.42
CA GLY A 102 -0.18 7.71 19.13
C GLY A 102 -0.43 9.17 18.76
N ALA A 103 0.62 9.96 18.62
CA ALA A 103 0.52 11.36 18.20
C ALA A 103 -0.03 11.49 16.75
N MET A 104 0.43 10.63 15.83
CA MET A 104 -0.08 10.57 14.47
C MET A 104 -1.57 10.21 14.44
N LEU A 105 -2.00 9.21 15.22
CA LEU A 105 -3.41 8.84 15.35
C LEU A 105 -4.27 10.00 15.85
N CYS A 106 -3.83 10.68 16.91
CA CYS A 106 -4.56 11.82 17.48
C CYS A 106 -4.66 12.96 16.46
N LEU A 107 -3.53 13.30 15.80
CA LEU A 107 -3.49 14.37 14.81
C LEU A 107 -4.43 14.10 13.65
N ASP A 108 -4.40 12.87 13.13
CA ASP A 108 -5.25 12.45 12.01
C ASP A 108 -6.75 12.56 12.36
N HIS A 109 -7.14 12.02 13.52
CA HIS A 109 -8.53 12.13 13.99
C HIS A 109 -8.96 13.57 14.21
N VAL A 110 -8.13 14.40 14.83
CA VAL A 110 -8.42 15.82 15.06
C VAL A 110 -8.55 16.56 13.73
N LEU A 111 -7.64 16.32 12.79
CA LEU A 111 -7.68 16.96 11.46
C LEU A 111 -8.95 16.57 10.69
N ASN A 112 -9.30 15.30 10.68
CA ASN A 112 -10.51 14.82 10.00
C ASN A 112 -11.81 15.32 10.68
N ALA A 113 -11.84 15.42 12.01
CA ALA A 113 -13.00 15.90 12.75
C ALA A 113 -13.21 17.42 12.62
N LEU A 114 -12.14 18.21 12.70
CA LEU A 114 -12.22 19.66 12.73
C LEU A 114 -12.11 20.33 11.35
N ALA A 115 -11.41 19.72 10.42
CA ALA A 115 -11.12 20.30 9.12
C ALA A 115 -11.19 19.28 7.95
N PRO A 116 -12.32 18.63 7.70
CA PRO A 116 -12.43 17.54 6.70
C PRO A 116 -12.07 18.00 5.29
N ARG A 117 -12.36 19.26 4.92
CA ARG A 117 -11.96 19.80 3.62
C ARG A 117 -10.45 19.96 3.48
N LEU A 118 -9.76 20.33 4.56
CA LEU A 118 -8.30 20.42 4.59
C LEU A 118 -7.69 19.03 4.54
N ALA A 119 -8.21 18.08 5.32
CA ALA A 119 -7.80 16.68 5.30
C ALA A 119 -7.91 16.08 3.88
N GLY A 120 -9.03 16.28 3.18
CA GLY A 120 -9.22 15.82 1.81
C GLY A 120 -8.23 16.43 0.81
N ARG A 121 -7.98 17.75 0.88
CA ARG A 121 -6.97 18.40 0.03
C ARG A 121 -5.56 17.89 0.32
N PHE A 122 -5.23 17.73 1.59
CA PHE A 122 -3.96 17.18 2.04
C PHE A 122 -3.79 15.76 1.50
N GLN A 123 -4.79 14.90 1.62
CA GLN A 123 -4.76 13.53 1.10
C GLN A 123 -4.53 13.47 -0.42
N VAL A 124 -5.22 14.29 -1.21
CA VAL A 124 -5.01 14.34 -2.66
C VAL A 124 -3.59 14.80 -2.99
N SER A 125 -3.13 15.89 -2.37
CA SER A 125 -1.78 16.42 -2.59
C SER A 125 -0.71 15.40 -2.24
N THR A 126 -0.83 14.76 -1.08
CA THR A 126 0.11 13.74 -0.61
C THR A 126 0.10 12.50 -1.51
N THR A 127 -1.07 12.12 -2.03
CA THR A 127 -1.16 10.98 -2.98
C THR A 127 -0.42 11.29 -4.28
N VAL A 128 -0.58 12.47 -4.85
CA VAL A 128 0.15 12.89 -6.05
C VAL A 128 1.66 12.93 -5.80
N ILE A 129 2.07 13.55 -4.69
CA ILE A 129 3.49 13.69 -4.36
C ILE A 129 4.15 12.32 -4.12
N LYS A 130 3.50 11.39 -3.42
CA LYS A 130 4.06 10.04 -3.19
C LYS A 130 4.17 9.18 -4.44
N MET A 131 3.36 9.44 -5.47
CA MET A 131 3.48 8.73 -6.75
C MET A 131 4.78 9.07 -7.48
N ILE A 132 5.36 10.26 -7.26
CA ILE A 132 6.60 10.69 -7.90
C ILE A 132 7.78 9.79 -7.51
N PRO A 133 8.14 9.61 -6.22
CA PRO A 133 9.24 8.73 -5.83
C PRO A 133 9.00 7.27 -6.22
N LEU A 134 7.76 6.79 -6.18
CA LEU A 134 7.44 5.43 -6.63
C LEU A 134 7.73 5.25 -8.12
N ALA A 135 7.27 6.21 -8.95
CA ALA A 135 7.53 6.20 -10.39
C ALA A 135 9.02 6.37 -10.71
N LEU A 136 9.73 7.26 -10.00
CA LEU A 136 11.17 7.45 -10.16
C LEU A 136 11.93 6.15 -9.82
N MET A 137 11.62 5.49 -8.72
CA MET A 137 12.26 4.21 -8.38
C MET A 137 11.90 3.12 -9.39
N ALA A 138 10.66 3.06 -9.86
CA ALA A 138 10.24 2.09 -10.87
C ALA A 138 11.06 2.23 -12.17
N VAL A 139 11.28 3.47 -12.64
CA VAL A 139 12.00 3.72 -13.88
C VAL A 139 13.52 3.68 -13.68
N CYS A 140 14.04 4.49 -12.76
CA CYS A 140 15.49 4.62 -12.56
C CYS A 140 16.10 3.36 -11.95
N GLY A 141 15.41 2.71 -10.99
CA GLY A 141 15.88 1.46 -10.40
C GLY A 141 15.92 0.32 -11.42
N ALA A 142 14.89 0.22 -12.27
CA ALA A 142 14.88 -0.75 -13.36
C ALA A 142 16.00 -0.46 -14.40
N ALA A 143 16.20 0.81 -14.78
CA ALA A 143 17.26 1.20 -15.70
C ALA A 143 18.65 0.87 -15.15
N VAL A 144 18.92 1.21 -13.89
CA VAL A 144 20.18 0.87 -13.21
C VAL A 144 20.37 -0.66 -13.15
N GLY A 145 19.32 -1.42 -12.84
CA GLY A 145 19.34 -2.87 -12.80
C GLY A 145 19.65 -3.52 -14.15
N MET A 146 19.11 -2.96 -15.23
CA MET A 146 19.43 -3.41 -16.60
C MET A 146 20.86 -3.07 -17.01
N MET A 147 21.32 -1.85 -16.71
CA MET A 147 22.68 -1.41 -17.05
C MET A 147 23.77 -2.21 -16.32
N ASN A 148 23.51 -2.60 -15.08
CA ASN A 148 24.46 -3.34 -14.24
C ASN A 148 24.31 -4.88 -14.34
N GLY A 149 23.41 -5.38 -15.17
CA GLY A 149 23.14 -6.82 -15.31
C GLY A 149 22.39 -7.46 -14.12
N ARG A 150 22.15 -6.72 -13.04
CA ARG A 150 21.48 -7.21 -11.82
C ARG A 150 20.06 -7.69 -12.07
N MET A 151 19.35 -7.07 -13.00
CA MET A 151 18.02 -7.50 -13.35
C MET A 151 18.01 -8.95 -13.85
N ALA A 152 18.93 -9.30 -14.76
CA ALA A 152 19.07 -10.67 -15.27
C ALA A 152 19.48 -11.64 -14.16
N GLU A 153 20.41 -11.25 -13.30
CA GLU A 153 20.86 -12.03 -12.15
C GLU A 153 19.72 -12.32 -11.17
N ASN A 154 18.97 -11.29 -10.77
CA ASN A 154 17.82 -11.42 -9.86
C ASN A 154 16.68 -12.24 -10.46
N PHE A 155 16.46 -12.18 -11.77
CA PHE A 155 15.49 -13.04 -12.45
C PHE A 155 15.96 -14.50 -12.55
N ALA A 156 17.27 -14.73 -12.67
CA ALA A 156 17.85 -16.07 -12.71
C ALA A 156 17.96 -16.72 -11.33
N THR A 157 17.98 -15.91 -10.26
CA THR A 157 18.06 -16.40 -8.88
C THR A 157 16.74 -17.08 -8.50
N MET A 158 16.70 -18.38 -8.67
CA MET A 158 15.69 -19.23 -8.07
C MET A 158 15.93 -19.27 -6.55
N SER A 159 14.86 -19.38 -5.74
CA SER A 159 15.02 -19.47 -4.28
C SER A 159 16.05 -20.55 -3.90
N THR A 160 17.13 -20.09 -3.29
CA THR A 160 18.26 -20.93 -2.88
C THR A 160 17.99 -21.67 -1.59
N GLY A 161 16.90 -22.37 -1.47
CA GLY A 161 16.72 -23.23 -0.31
C GLY A 161 15.30 -23.43 0.16
N ALA A 162 15.09 -24.42 0.90
CA ALA A 162 14.13 -24.85 1.94
C ALA A 162 12.67 -24.31 1.95
N ILE A 163 12.19 -23.51 1.01
CA ILE A 163 10.75 -23.21 0.86
C ILE A 163 10.26 -23.80 -0.45
N SER A 164 9.16 -24.55 -0.38
CA SER A 164 8.45 -24.94 -1.59
C SER A 164 7.89 -23.68 -2.29
N THR A 165 7.84 -23.69 -3.61
CA THR A 165 7.27 -22.58 -4.39
C THR A 165 5.85 -22.22 -3.90
N GLY A 166 5.07 -23.21 -3.47
CA GLY A 166 3.73 -23.02 -2.93
C GLY A 166 3.69 -22.26 -1.60
N GLU A 167 4.58 -22.59 -0.66
CA GLU A 167 4.65 -21.87 0.64
C GLU A 167 5.11 -20.44 0.46
N GLY A 168 6.14 -20.21 -0.36
CA GLY A 168 6.62 -18.87 -0.67
C GLY A 168 5.57 -18.02 -1.38
N LEU A 169 4.80 -18.58 -2.31
CA LEU A 169 3.71 -17.90 -2.98
C LEU A 169 2.58 -17.57 -1.99
N MET A 170 2.20 -18.50 -1.12
CA MET A 170 1.15 -18.27 -0.12
C MET A 170 1.51 -17.15 0.85
N ALA A 171 2.70 -17.20 1.42
CA ALA A 171 3.19 -16.17 2.35
C ALA A 171 3.32 -14.79 1.69
N SER A 172 3.80 -14.74 0.44
CA SER A 172 3.90 -13.48 -0.31
C SER A 172 2.52 -12.93 -0.71
N THR A 173 1.57 -13.78 -1.05
CA THR A 173 0.18 -13.40 -1.35
C THR A 173 -0.48 -12.67 -0.18
N VAL A 174 -0.29 -13.14 1.05
CA VAL A 174 -0.80 -12.47 2.26
C VAL A 174 -0.16 -11.07 2.43
N ALA A 175 1.16 -10.96 2.24
CA ALA A 175 1.86 -9.68 2.34
C ALA A 175 1.41 -8.68 1.25
N VAL A 176 1.16 -9.16 0.04
CA VAL A 176 0.66 -8.35 -1.08
C VAL A 176 -0.80 -7.94 -0.87
N ALA A 177 -1.65 -8.84 -0.37
CA ALA A 177 -3.05 -8.55 -0.07
C ALA A 177 -3.17 -7.38 0.91
N PHE A 178 -2.33 -7.37 1.96
CA PHE A 178 -2.27 -6.24 2.89
C PHE A 178 -1.81 -4.94 2.22
N ALA A 179 -0.89 -5.00 1.26
CA ALA A 179 -0.41 -3.81 0.55
C ALA A 179 -1.48 -3.21 -0.40
N TYR A 180 -2.38 -4.03 -0.92
CA TYR A 180 -3.50 -3.59 -1.76
C TYR A 180 -4.75 -3.18 -0.97
N GLU A 181 -4.71 -3.23 0.35
CA GLU A 181 -5.86 -2.94 1.21
C GLU A 181 -6.30 -1.47 1.13
N GLY A 182 -7.56 -1.19 1.45
CA GLY A 182 -8.10 0.15 1.65
C GLY A 182 -8.89 0.72 0.46
N TRP A 183 -8.85 0.16 -0.75
CA TRP A 183 -9.62 0.66 -1.90
C TRP A 183 -11.14 0.58 -1.66
N ILE A 184 -11.59 -0.38 -0.86
CA ILE A 184 -13.00 -0.60 -0.54
C ILE A 184 -13.61 0.59 0.23
N LEU A 185 -12.79 1.32 0.98
CA LEU A 185 -13.24 2.50 1.74
C LEU A 185 -13.73 3.62 0.83
N ALA A 186 -13.28 3.66 -0.44
CA ALA A 186 -13.78 4.62 -1.42
C ALA A 186 -15.29 4.46 -1.71
N THR A 187 -15.87 3.30 -1.41
CA THR A 187 -17.31 3.09 -1.59
C THR A 187 -18.17 3.83 -0.56
N SER A 188 -17.61 4.19 0.60
CA SER A 188 -18.33 4.91 1.66
C SER A 188 -18.58 6.39 1.36
N ILE A 189 -17.85 6.98 0.39
CA ILE A 189 -18.06 8.37 -0.04
C ILE A 189 -19.01 8.51 -1.23
N ASN A 190 -19.69 7.44 -1.63
CA ASN A 190 -20.54 7.41 -2.82
C ASN A 190 -21.57 8.55 -2.86
N ALA A 191 -22.23 8.82 -1.72
CA ALA A 191 -23.25 9.85 -1.64
C ALA A 191 -22.70 11.30 -1.68
N GLU A 192 -21.41 11.50 -1.46
CA GLU A 192 -20.77 12.82 -1.47
C GLU A 192 -20.22 13.20 -2.85
N LEU A 193 -20.17 12.24 -3.78
CA LEU A 193 -19.61 12.45 -5.11
C LEU A 193 -20.63 13.06 -6.07
N ARG A 194 -20.20 14.06 -6.83
CA ARG A 194 -20.95 14.53 -8.00
C ARG A 194 -20.93 13.44 -9.07
N ASP A 195 -22.11 13.10 -9.63
CA ASP A 195 -22.26 12.04 -10.63
C ASP A 195 -21.61 10.71 -10.19
N ALA A 196 -21.95 10.29 -8.96
CA ALA A 196 -21.39 9.13 -8.29
C ALA A 196 -21.46 7.85 -9.15
N LYS A 197 -22.56 7.65 -9.88
CA LYS A 197 -22.77 6.49 -10.77
C LYS A 197 -21.71 6.34 -11.87
N ARG A 198 -21.07 7.43 -12.27
CA ARG A 198 -20.02 7.40 -13.31
C ARG A 198 -18.64 7.58 -12.72
N THR A 199 -18.52 8.45 -11.73
CA THR A 199 -17.22 8.84 -11.16
C THR A 199 -16.64 7.71 -10.31
N LEU A 200 -17.40 7.15 -9.37
CA LEU A 200 -16.90 6.12 -8.45
C LEU A 200 -16.52 4.80 -9.16
N PRO A 201 -17.33 4.24 -10.07
CA PRO A 201 -16.95 3.04 -10.80
C PRO A 201 -15.66 3.19 -11.60
N ARG A 202 -15.51 4.33 -12.29
CA ARG A 202 -14.27 4.62 -13.03
C ARG A 202 -13.07 4.77 -12.11
N ALA A 203 -13.23 5.49 -11.00
CA ALA A 203 -12.18 5.69 -10.02
C ALA A 203 -11.73 4.34 -9.40
N LEU A 204 -12.66 3.45 -9.07
CA LEU A 204 -12.35 2.14 -8.52
C LEU A 204 -11.55 1.28 -9.51
N VAL A 205 -12.02 1.14 -10.76
CA VAL A 205 -11.37 0.26 -11.74
C VAL A 205 -10.04 0.85 -12.22
N VAL A 206 -10.04 2.12 -12.64
CA VAL A 206 -8.81 2.77 -13.14
C VAL A 206 -7.80 2.95 -12.01
N GLY A 207 -8.25 3.36 -10.82
CA GLY A 207 -7.40 3.49 -9.65
C GLY A 207 -6.74 2.16 -9.25
N SER A 208 -7.51 1.08 -9.22
CA SER A 208 -6.97 -0.26 -8.93
C SER A 208 -5.91 -0.68 -9.95
N PHE A 209 -6.16 -0.45 -11.23
CA PHE A 209 -5.20 -0.77 -12.28
C PHE A 209 -3.89 0.02 -12.14
N ILE A 210 -3.99 1.34 -11.87
CA ILE A 210 -2.83 2.21 -11.65
C ILE A 210 -2.03 1.72 -10.44
N VAL A 211 -2.70 1.38 -9.34
CA VAL A 211 -2.04 0.89 -8.11
C VAL A 211 -1.32 -0.43 -8.37
N VAL A 212 -1.96 -1.39 -9.04
CA VAL A 212 -1.33 -2.68 -9.37
C VAL A 212 -0.09 -2.48 -10.23
N LEU A 213 -0.21 -1.69 -11.28
CA LEU A 213 0.91 -1.40 -12.19
C LEU A 213 2.05 -0.71 -11.43
N THR A 214 1.74 0.30 -10.64
CA THR A 214 2.74 1.05 -9.86
C THR A 214 3.49 0.13 -8.89
N TYR A 215 2.81 -0.75 -8.18
CA TYR A 215 3.46 -1.62 -7.21
C TYR A 215 4.32 -2.69 -7.86
N ILE A 216 3.89 -3.27 -8.97
CA ILE A 216 4.71 -4.23 -9.73
C ILE A 216 5.97 -3.53 -10.26
N LEU A 217 5.82 -2.37 -10.89
CA LEU A 217 6.96 -1.63 -11.44
C LEU A 217 7.90 -1.13 -10.34
N TYR A 218 7.36 -0.67 -9.21
CA TYR A 218 8.16 -0.28 -8.06
C TYR A 218 8.93 -1.47 -7.47
N TYR A 219 8.30 -2.64 -7.35
CA TYR A 219 8.97 -3.86 -6.89
C TYR A 219 10.12 -4.27 -7.82
N ILE A 220 9.90 -4.21 -9.14
CA ILE A 220 10.94 -4.46 -10.14
C ILE A 220 12.08 -3.44 -10.02
N GLY A 221 11.77 -2.15 -9.89
CA GLY A 221 12.77 -1.10 -9.74
C GLY A 221 13.61 -1.25 -8.47
N LEU A 222 12.96 -1.60 -7.36
CA LEU A 222 13.61 -1.77 -6.07
C LEU A 222 14.60 -2.96 -6.09
N THR A 223 14.19 -4.07 -6.68
CA THR A 223 15.05 -5.26 -6.83
C THR A 223 16.11 -5.08 -7.92
N GLY A 224 15.89 -4.20 -8.90
CA GLY A 224 16.91 -3.83 -9.87
C GLY A 224 18.01 -2.93 -9.29
N ALA A 225 17.66 -2.09 -8.32
CA ALA A 225 18.62 -1.14 -7.72
C ALA A 225 19.65 -1.82 -6.79
N VAL A 226 19.23 -2.87 -6.08
CA VAL A 226 20.00 -3.52 -5.00
C VAL A 226 19.83 -5.02 -5.11
N THR A 227 20.82 -5.78 -4.61
CA THR A 227 20.74 -7.24 -4.60
C THR A 227 19.61 -7.72 -3.67
N THR A 228 19.02 -8.86 -3.98
CA THR A 228 17.95 -9.45 -3.16
C THR A 228 18.41 -9.78 -1.74
N GLU A 229 19.69 -10.16 -1.58
CA GLU A 229 20.29 -10.45 -0.28
C GLU A 229 20.42 -9.19 0.58
N GLU A 230 20.95 -8.10 0.02
CA GLU A 230 21.06 -6.80 0.71
C GLU A 230 19.68 -6.26 1.11
N LEU A 231 18.66 -6.38 0.23
CA LEU A 231 17.29 -5.97 0.53
C LEU A 231 16.68 -6.78 1.68
N MET A 232 16.91 -8.09 1.71
CA MET A 232 16.43 -8.95 2.78
C MET A 232 17.11 -8.65 4.12
N ALA A 233 18.44 -8.42 4.10
CA ALA A 233 19.22 -8.11 5.29
C ALA A 233 18.88 -6.74 5.89
N SER A 234 18.53 -5.75 5.05
CA SER A 234 18.25 -4.38 5.48
C SER A 234 16.87 -4.19 6.08
N GLY A 235 15.99 -5.17 6.01
CA GLY A 235 14.66 -5.12 6.63
C GLY A 235 13.85 -3.88 6.24
N GLU A 236 13.51 -3.04 7.21
CA GLU A 236 12.72 -1.81 6.99
C GLU A 236 13.54 -0.67 6.37
N ALA A 237 14.86 -0.70 6.49
CA ALA A 237 15.75 0.27 5.84
C ALA A 237 15.98 -0.03 4.34
N ALA A 238 15.50 -1.16 3.83
CA ALA A 238 15.72 -1.61 2.46
C ALA A 238 15.31 -0.56 1.40
N ALA A 239 14.15 0.07 1.58
CA ALA A 239 13.69 1.11 0.66
C ALA A 239 14.62 2.34 0.70
N LYS A 240 14.98 2.84 1.89
CA LYS A 240 15.92 3.97 2.05
C LYS A 240 17.23 3.68 1.34
N MET A 241 17.80 2.50 1.58
CA MET A 241 19.06 2.06 0.95
C MET A 241 18.96 2.01 -0.57
N ALA A 242 17.86 1.49 -1.12
CA ALA A 242 17.65 1.44 -2.57
C ALA A 242 17.57 2.84 -3.18
N PHE A 243 16.85 3.76 -2.55
CA PHE A 243 16.80 5.16 -3.00
C PHE A 243 18.18 5.84 -2.95
N GLN A 244 18.94 5.61 -1.89
CA GLN A 244 20.30 6.13 -1.78
C GLN A 244 21.24 5.55 -2.85
N ARG A 245 21.09 4.27 -3.19
CA ARG A 245 21.90 3.61 -4.22
C ARG A 245 21.63 4.16 -5.62
N VAL A 246 20.38 4.52 -5.93
CA VAL A 246 19.97 5.02 -7.25
C VAL A 246 20.24 6.51 -7.41
N PHE A 247 19.95 7.32 -6.38
CA PHE A 247 19.95 8.79 -6.47
C PHE A 247 21.10 9.45 -5.69
N GLY A 248 21.96 8.65 -5.03
CA GLY A 248 23.00 9.15 -4.13
C GLY A 248 22.47 9.38 -2.71
N GLU A 249 23.39 9.54 -1.76
CA GLU A 249 23.06 9.55 -0.33
C GLU A 249 22.10 10.66 0.06
N THR A 250 22.36 11.89 -0.34
CA THR A 250 21.53 13.05 0.01
C THR A 250 20.23 13.09 -0.76
N ALA A 251 20.28 13.00 -2.10
CA ALA A 251 19.08 13.07 -2.93
C ALA A 251 18.16 11.86 -2.69
N GLY A 252 18.75 10.65 -2.56
CA GLY A 252 17.98 9.43 -2.24
C GLY A 252 17.28 9.53 -0.90
N THR A 253 17.91 10.11 0.13
CA THR A 253 17.28 10.35 1.42
C THR A 253 16.13 11.36 1.31
N VAL A 254 16.29 12.45 0.56
CA VAL A 254 15.22 13.45 0.36
C VAL A 254 14.04 12.86 -0.40
N VAL A 255 14.28 12.11 -1.47
CA VAL A 255 13.21 11.44 -2.24
C VAL A 255 12.50 10.39 -1.38
N PHE A 256 13.25 9.62 -0.59
CA PHE A 256 12.67 8.66 0.36
C PHE A 256 11.85 9.36 1.46
N LEU A 257 12.34 10.50 1.98
CA LEU A 257 11.62 11.35 2.92
C LEU A 257 10.27 11.80 2.39
N SER A 258 10.21 12.22 1.13
CA SER A 258 8.94 12.62 0.51
C SER A 258 7.93 11.46 0.48
N LEU A 259 8.40 10.22 0.37
CA LEU A 259 7.56 9.02 0.43
C LEU A 259 7.00 8.76 1.84
N ILE A 260 7.81 8.98 2.90
CA ILE A 260 7.42 8.72 4.29
C ILE A 260 6.50 9.80 4.84
N HIS A 261 6.87 11.06 4.71
CA HIS A 261 6.04 12.19 5.17
C HIS A 261 4.63 12.20 4.56
N ILE A 262 4.48 11.51 3.46
CA ILE A 262 3.29 11.48 2.65
C ILE A 262 2.51 10.18 2.85
N SER A 263 3.13 9.15 3.45
CA SER A 263 2.46 7.88 3.78
C SER A 263 1.72 7.91 5.11
N GLU A 264 1.66 9.05 5.78
CA GLU A 264 0.89 9.20 7.01
C GLU A 264 -0.57 8.82 6.80
N PRO A 265 -1.21 8.21 7.80
CA PRO A 265 -2.54 7.62 7.68
C PRO A 265 -3.63 8.70 7.61
N THR A 266 -3.65 9.49 6.56
CA THR A 266 -4.75 10.42 6.26
C THR A 266 -5.85 9.71 5.45
N ARG A 267 -6.17 8.46 5.82
CA ARG A 267 -7.32 7.78 5.25
C ARG A 267 -8.50 7.94 6.22
N PRO A 268 -9.65 8.48 5.73
CA PRO A 268 -10.86 8.59 6.54
C PRO A 268 -11.40 7.23 6.92
#